data_ebf7a2a7370a38832a8ba0bfd087c042
#
_entry.id   ebf7a2a7370a38832a8ba0bfd087c042
#
_cell.length_a   1.000
_cell.length_b   1.000
_cell.length_c   1.000
_cell.angle_alpha   90.00
_cell.angle_beta   90.00
_cell.angle_gamma   90.00
#
_symmetry.space_group_name_H-M   'P 1'
#
loop_
_entity.id
_entity.type
_entity.pdbx_description
1 polymer ?
#
loop_
_entity_poly.entity_id
_entity_poly.type
_entity_poly.pdbx_seq_one_letter_code
_entity_poly.pdbx_strand_id
1 'polypeptide(L)'
;LLDDLPERVYTVGRLDFMSEGLILVTNDGERTHTLMHPKHHIENTYQVWVDKPLGHFQQQKAITGIPTKGEVLRVKSISEGTHTRQGVIHTIILEEGRNRHIRRLMEYFERKIFRLQRTHIGPLQLDTLKPGEWRRAKPSELKLLRQFLAQNTVDSDDE
;
A
#
# COMPACT_ATOMS: atom_id res chain seq x y z
N LEU A 1 14.45 10.75 -12.12
CA LEU A 1 13.59 9.66 -12.61
C LEU A 1 12.46 10.14 -13.51
N LEU A 2 12.04 11.39 -13.40
CA LEU A 2 10.91 11.96 -14.13
C LEU A 2 11.32 13.16 -14.99
N ASP A 3 12.59 13.31 -15.25
CA ASP A 3 13.16 14.46 -15.97
C ASP A 3 12.70 14.54 -17.44
N ASP A 4 12.27 13.39 -17.99
CA ASP A 4 11.77 13.30 -19.36
C ASP A 4 10.30 13.72 -19.52
N LEU A 5 9.62 14.04 -18.43
CA LEU A 5 8.23 14.49 -18.50
C LEU A 5 8.15 15.97 -18.86
N PRO A 6 7.30 16.34 -19.84
CA PRO A 6 7.18 17.73 -20.30
C PRO A 6 6.46 18.65 -19.32
N GLU A 7 5.86 18.09 -18.26
CA GLU A 7 5.03 18.81 -17.30
C GLU A 7 5.50 18.58 -15.88
N ARG A 8 5.22 19.57 -15.01
CA ARG A 8 5.41 19.40 -13.58
C ARG A 8 4.42 18.35 -13.05
N VAL A 9 4.93 17.38 -12.29
CA VAL A 9 4.12 16.32 -11.70
C VAL A 9 4.24 16.30 -10.18
N TYR A 10 3.21 15.74 -9.54
CA TYR A 10 3.11 15.60 -8.09
C TYR A 10 2.92 14.13 -7.77
N THR A 11 3.56 13.66 -6.70
CA THR A 11 3.34 12.30 -6.21
C THR A 11 2.03 12.20 -5.45
N VAL A 12 1.31 11.11 -5.68
CA VAL A 12 0.14 10.76 -4.88
C VAL A 12 0.61 9.86 -3.74
N GLY A 13 0.78 10.44 -2.56
CA GLY A 13 1.34 9.74 -1.42
C GLY A 13 2.86 9.62 -1.47
N ARG A 14 3.37 8.78 -0.60
CA ARG A 14 4.80 8.57 -0.40
C ARG A 14 5.11 7.10 -0.19
N LEU A 15 6.31 6.70 -0.56
CA LEU A 15 6.92 5.47 -0.11
C LEU A 15 7.93 5.80 0.99
N ASP A 16 7.93 5.03 2.07
CA ASP A 16 8.91 5.18 3.13
C ASP A 16 10.31 4.84 2.63
N PHE A 17 11.31 5.39 3.30
CA PHE A 17 12.70 5.02 3.05
C PHE A 17 12.87 3.50 3.20
N MET A 18 13.56 2.87 2.27
CA MET A 18 13.74 1.41 2.16
C MET A 18 12.47 0.64 1.75
N SER A 19 11.38 1.33 1.42
CA SER A 19 10.25 0.73 0.74
C SER A 19 10.34 0.98 -0.76
N GLU A 20 9.82 0.06 -1.56
CA GLU A 20 9.82 0.14 -3.01
C GLU A 20 8.44 -0.13 -3.59
N GLY A 21 8.30 0.00 -4.90
CA GLY A 21 7.11 -0.40 -5.61
C GLY A 21 6.36 0.75 -6.26
N LEU A 22 5.05 0.54 -6.41
CA LEU A 22 4.17 1.43 -7.14
C LEU A 22 4.01 2.78 -6.45
N ILE A 23 4.17 3.85 -7.20
CA ILE A 23 3.79 5.20 -6.82
C ILE A 23 3.07 5.87 -7.97
N LEU A 24 2.01 6.61 -7.66
CA LEU A 24 1.27 7.36 -8.67
C LEU A 24 1.80 8.79 -8.74
N VAL A 25 1.87 9.32 -9.96
CA VAL A 25 2.18 10.72 -10.20
C VAL A 25 1.10 11.34 -11.08
N THR A 26 0.79 12.59 -10.85
CA THR A 26 -0.19 13.34 -11.62
C THR A 26 0.28 14.76 -11.85
N ASN A 27 -0.17 15.38 -12.94
CA ASN A 27 0.04 16.80 -13.17
C ASN A 27 -1.02 17.69 -12.49
N ASP A 28 -2.05 17.08 -11.90
CA ASP A 28 -3.14 17.78 -11.24
C ASP A 28 -3.01 17.64 -9.71
N GLY A 29 -2.54 18.72 -9.06
CA GLY A 29 -2.35 18.75 -7.60
C GLY A 29 -3.63 18.56 -6.79
N GLU A 30 -4.79 18.98 -7.33
CA GLU A 30 -6.08 18.81 -6.66
C GLU A 30 -6.49 17.33 -6.60
N ARG A 31 -6.23 16.56 -7.66
CA ARG A 31 -6.47 15.11 -7.68
C ARG A 31 -5.66 14.38 -6.63
N THR A 32 -4.46 14.87 -6.33
CA THR A 32 -3.64 14.30 -5.26
C THR A 32 -4.38 14.33 -3.92
N HIS A 33 -4.98 15.46 -3.57
CA HIS A 33 -5.76 15.60 -2.34
C HIS A 33 -6.99 14.70 -2.35
N THR A 34 -7.70 14.64 -3.47
CA THR A 34 -8.89 13.80 -3.62
C THR A 34 -8.56 12.33 -3.41
N LEU A 35 -7.53 11.82 -4.09
CA LEU A 35 -7.12 10.43 -4.00
C LEU A 35 -6.61 10.04 -2.61
N MET A 36 -5.97 10.97 -1.91
CA MET A 36 -5.39 10.72 -0.59
C MET A 36 -6.36 10.99 0.56
N HIS A 37 -7.55 11.49 0.28
CA HIS A 37 -8.50 11.81 1.34
C HIS A 37 -8.90 10.55 2.11
N PRO A 38 -8.83 10.56 3.46
CA PRO A 38 -9.13 9.37 4.27
C PRO A 38 -10.50 8.74 4.02
N LYS A 39 -11.49 9.55 3.62
CA LYS A 39 -12.85 9.06 3.33
C LYS A 39 -12.93 8.04 2.21
N HIS A 40 -11.94 8.00 1.32
CA HIS A 40 -11.93 7.06 0.19
C HIS A 40 -11.45 5.66 0.56
N HIS A 41 -10.81 5.49 1.72
CA HIS A 41 -10.32 4.18 2.22
C HIS A 41 -9.63 3.35 1.13
N ILE A 42 -8.73 4.00 0.37
CA ILE A 42 -8.02 3.31 -0.71
C ILE A 42 -7.14 2.22 -0.13
N GLU A 43 -7.39 0.99 -0.59
CA GLU A 43 -6.61 -0.16 -0.19
C GLU A 43 -5.26 -0.16 -0.91
N ASN A 44 -4.19 -0.37 -0.15
CA ASN A 44 -2.86 -0.60 -0.68
C ASN A 44 -2.42 -2.01 -0.37
N THR A 45 -1.85 -2.68 -1.36
CA THR A 45 -1.35 -4.04 -1.22
C THR A 45 0.17 -4.03 -1.22
N TYR A 46 0.73 -4.74 -0.24
CA TYR A 46 2.18 -4.88 -0.06
C TYR A 46 2.59 -6.34 -0.05
N GLN A 47 3.77 -6.61 -0.57
CA GLN A 47 4.51 -7.82 -0.27
C GLN A 47 5.64 -7.49 0.70
N VAL A 48 5.79 -8.28 1.74
CA VAL A 48 6.84 -8.13 2.73
C VAL A 48 7.62 -9.44 2.86
N TRP A 49 8.93 -9.36 2.72
CA TRP A 49 9.85 -10.47 2.92
C TRP A 49 10.40 -10.39 4.33
N VAL A 50 10.15 -11.41 5.13
CA VAL A 50 10.57 -11.49 6.53
C VAL A 50 11.40 -12.75 6.79
N ASP A 51 12.11 -12.77 7.91
CA ASP A 51 12.97 -13.89 8.29
C ASP A 51 12.18 -15.13 8.71
N LYS A 52 11.01 -14.94 9.31
CA LYS A 52 10.12 -16.03 9.77
C LYS A 52 8.67 -15.68 9.51
N PRO A 53 7.81 -16.67 9.21
CA PRO A 53 6.41 -16.39 9.00
C PRO A 53 5.71 -15.96 10.29
N LEU A 54 4.65 -15.17 10.15
CA LEU A 54 3.68 -14.97 11.23
C LEU A 54 2.78 -16.20 11.28
N GLY A 55 2.62 -16.75 12.49
CA GLY A 55 1.68 -17.83 12.72
C GLY A 55 0.23 -17.35 12.67
N HIS A 56 -0.70 -18.30 12.68
CA HIS A 56 -2.13 -17.99 12.56
C HIS A 56 -2.63 -17.00 13.64
N PHE A 57 -2.24 -17.19 14.90
CA PHE A 57 -2.64 -16.28 15.97
C PHE A 57 -2.07 -14.86 15.79
N GLN A 58 -0.83 -14.76 15.32
CA GLN A 58 -0.20 -13.48 15.03
C GLN A 58 -0.89 -12.77 13.88
N GLN A 59 -1.26 -13.50 12.82
CA GLN A 59 -2.03 -12.97 11.69
C GLN A 59 -3.38 -12.43 12.15
N GLN A 60 -4.10 -13.18 12.98
CA GLN A 60 -5.38 -12.75 13.52
C GLN A 60 -5.23 -11.52 14.41
N LYS A 61 -4.16 -11.45 15.18
CA LYS A 61 -3.86 -10.27 16.01
C LYS A 61 -3.56 -9.04 15.16
N ALA A 62 -2.87 -9.20 14.03
CA ALA A 62 -2.63 -8.13 13.08
C ALA A 62 -3.92 -7.57 12.48
N ILE A 63 -4.91 -8.44 12.21
CA ILE A 63 -6.22 -8.04 11.70
C ILE A 63 -7.05 -7.35 12.78
N THR A 64 -7.06 -7.90 13.99
CA THR A 64 -7.79 -7.35 15.13
C THR A 64 -7.20 -6.02 15.59
N GLY A 65 -5.90 -5.90 15.59
CA GLY A 65 -5.15 -4.71 15.96
C GLY A 65 -4.11 -4.96 17.04
N ILE A 66 -2.95 -4.33 16.85
CA ILE A 66 -1.86 -4.34 17.83
C ILE A 66 -1.72 -2.96 18.46
N PRO A 67 -1.48 -2.87 19.78
CA PRO A 67 -1.23 -1.59 20.42
C PRO A 67 0.19 -1.12 20.13
N THR A 68 0.31 0.12 19.75
CA THR A 68 1.58 0.82 19.65
C THR A 68 1.47 2.16 20.35
N LYS A 69 2.51 2.94 20.41
CA LYS A 69 2.55 4.21 21.14
C LYS A 69 1.40 5.15 20.74
N GLY A 70 0.31 5.10 21.50
CA GLY A 70 -0.84 5.99 21.33
C GLY A 70 -1.80 5.64 20.19
N GLU A 71 -1.60 4.54 19.50
CA GLU A 71 -2.48 4.12 18.40
C GLU A 71 -2.56 2.60 18.28
N VAL A 72 -3.56 2.13 17.51
CA VAL A 72 -3.73 0.71 17.20
C VAL A 72 -3.47 0.51 15.71
N LEU A 73 -2.56 -0.40 15.38
CA LEU A 73 -2.25 -0.76 14.00
C LEU A 73 -3.02 -2.02 13.60
N ARG A 74 -3.73 -1.92 12.49
CA ARG A 74 -4.48 -3.04 11.90
C ARG A 74 -4.09 -3.25 10.45
N VAL A 75 -4.25 -4.48 9.99
CA VAL A 75 -4.26 -4.80 8.56
C VAL A 75 -5.66 -5.28 8.18
N LYS A 76 -6.07 -5.04 6.95
CA LYS A 76 -7.33 -5.60 6.44
C LYS A 76 -7.21 -7.10 6.25
N SER A 77 -6.12 -7.54 5.65
CA SER A 77 -5.82 -8.96 5.45
C SER A 77 -4.32 -9.21 5.43
N ILE A 78 -3.95 -10.42 5.72
CA ILE A 78 -2.58 -10.91 5.62
C ILE A 78 -2.64 -12.37 5.12
N SER A 79 -1.84 -12.68 4.12
CA SER A 79 -1.76 -14.02 3.55
C SER A 79 -0.92 -14.96 4.43
N GLU A 80 -1.08 -16.25 4.21
CA GLU A 80 -0.11 -17.24 4.68
C GLU A 80 1.28 -16.94 4.11
N GLY A 81 2.31 -17.28 4.85
CA GLY A 81 3.68 -17.07 4.41
C GLY A 81 4.08 -18.02 3.29
N THR A 82 4.69 -17.49 2.26
CA THR A 82 5.28 -18.27 1.16
C THR A 82 6.79 -18.29 1.34
N HIS A 83 7.36 -19.47 1.53
CA HIS A 83 8.80 -19.63 1.72
C HIS A 83 9.56 -19.48 0.42
N THR A 84 10.57 -18.62 0.41
CA THR A 84 11.48 -18.40 -0.71
C THR A 84 12.92 -18.41 -0.22
N ARG A 85 13.88 -18.39 -1.16
CA ARG A 85 15.31 -18.28 -0.81
C ARG A 85 15.66 -16.92 -0.18
N GLN A 86 14.81 -15.90 -0.37
CA GLN A 86 15.05 -14.54 0.10
C GLN A 86 14.23 -14.20 1.35
N GLY A 87 13.58 -15.19 1.94
CA GLY A 87 12.74 -15.03 3.10
C GLY A 87 11.32 -15.50 2.87
N VAL A 88 10.47 -15.27 3.86
CA VAL A 88 9.05 -15.62 3.81
C VAL A 88 8.25 -14.40 3.36
N ILE A 89 7.42 -14.56 2.34
CA ILE A 89 6.61 -13.48 1.79
C ILE A 89 5.20 -13.56 2.37
N HIS A 90 4.75 -12.47 2.99
CA HIS A 90 3.35 -12.23 3.29
C HIS A 90 2.82 -11.12 2.38
N THR A 91 1.60 -11.31 1.87
CA THR A 91 0.86 -10.24 1.18
C THR A 91 -0.08 -9.58 2.18
N ILE A 92 0.06 -8.27 2.34
CA ILE A 92 -0.68 -7.49 3.32
C ILE A 92 -1.49 -6.41 2.61
N ILE A 93 -2.77 -6.29 2.97
CA ILE A 93 -3.63 -5.21 2.49
C ILE A 93 -3.92 -4.27 3.65
N LEU A 94 -3.67 -2.98 3.42
CA LEU A 94 -3.98 -1.89 4.34
C LEU A 94 -5.10 -1.02 3.77
N GLU A 95 -6.08 -0.66 4.59
CA GLU A 95 -7.08 0.36 4.26
C GLU A 95 -6.61 1.76 4.62
N GLU A 96 -5.71 1.86 5.57
CA GLU A 96 -5.06 3.10 5.97
C GLU A 96 -3.54 2.91 6.02
N GLY A 97 -2.81 3.96 5.67
CA GLY A 97 -1.34 3.94 5.70
C GLY A 97 -0.81 4.88 6.78
N ARG A 98 -0.62 4.36 8.00
CA ARG A 98 0.03 5.11 9.06
C ARG A 98 1.55 5.11 8.84
N ASN A 99 2.23 6.08 9.43
CA ASN A 99 3.69 6.18 9.31
C ASN A 99 4.34 4.85 9.70
N ARG A 100 5.15 4.30 8.79
CA ARG A 100 5.89 3.04 8.98
C ARG A 100 5.01 1.87 9.47
N HIS A 101 3.78 1.80 8.96
CA HIS A 101 2.73 0.90 9.44
C HIS A 101 3.20 -0.57 9.48
N ILE A 102 3.63 -1.12 8.35
CA ILE A 102 4.05 -2.52 8.26
C ILE A 102 5.36 -2.75 9.03
N ARG A 103 6.29 -1.78 9.02
CA ARG A 103 7.54 -1.90 9.76
C ARG A 103 7.32 -1.99 11.26
N ARG A 104 6.46 -1.13 11.80
CA ARG A 104 6.11 -1.17 13.24
C ARG A 104 5.35 -2.43 13.61
N LEU A 105 4.47 -2.90 12.73
CA LEU A 105 3.75 -4.16 12.91
C LEU A 105 4.72 -5.34 13.00
N MET A 106 5.69 -5.41 12.09
CA MET A 106 6.68 -6.48 12.09
C MET A 106 7.65 -6.38 13.27
N GLU A 107 8.00 -5.19 13.72
CA GLU A 107 8.76 -4.97 14.96
C GLU A 107 8.03 -5.53 16.18
N TYR A 108 6.73 -5.30 16.27
CA TYR A 108 5.90 -5.84 17.34
C TYR A 108 5.95 -7.37 17.41
N PHE A 109 5.94 -8.03 16.25
CA PHE A 109 6.05 -9.49 16.16
C PHE A 109 7.49 -10.00 16.12
N GLU A 110 8.47 -9.11 16.28
CA GLU A 110 9.90 -9.46 16.26
C GLU A 110 10.34 -10.13 14.96
N ARG A 111 9.85 -9.61 13.85
CA ARG A 111 10.23 -10.07 12.51
C ARG A 111 11.15 -9.06 11.85
N LYS A 112 12.23 -9.57 11.24
CA LYS A 112 13.14 -8.77 10.45
C LYS A 112 12.62 -8.68 9.02
N ILE A 113 12.50 -7.46 8.50
CA ILE A 113 12.10 -7.21 7.11
C ILE A 113 13.34 -7.16 6.23
N PHE A 114 13.37 -7.99 5.17
CA PHE A 114 14.40 -7.96 4.15
C PHE A 114 14.01 -7.07 2.97
N ARG A 115 12.71 -7.01 2.65
CA ARG A 115 12.18 -6.24 1.54
C ARG A 115 10.71 -5.90 1.78
N LEU A 116 10.30 -4.71 1.35
CA LEU A 116 8.93 -4.25 1.44
C LEU A 116 8.56 -3.55 0.13
N GLN A 117 7.56 -4.09 -0.59
CA GLN A 117 7.15 -3.61 -1.89
C GLN A 117 5.65 -3.36 -1.95
N ARG A 118 5.25 -2.14 -2.33
CA ARG A 118 3.85 -1.86 -2.65
C ARG A 118 3.55 -2.31 -4.07
N THR A 119 2.64 -3.27 -4.22
CA THR A 119 2.26 -3.85 -5.50
C THR A 119 0.99 -3.26 -6.08
N HIS A 120 0.08 -2.78 -5.22
CA HIS A 120 -1.20 -2.23 -5.64
C HIS A 120 -1.53 -0.94 -4.90
N ILE A 121 -2.14 -0.01 -5.61
CA ILE A 121 -2.82 1.17 -5.05
C ILE A 121 -4.27 1.08 -5.55
N GLY A 122 -5.20 0.68 -4.67
CA GLY A 122 -6.55 0.36 -5.09
C GLY A 122 -6.54 -0.69 -6.20
N PRO A 123 -7.22 -0.44 -7.33
CA PRO A 123 -7.27 -1.38 -8.44
C PRO A 123 -6.02 -1.34 -9.35
N LEU A 124 -5.09 -0.41 -9.12
CA LEU A 124 -3.90 -0.23 -9.94
C LEU A 124 -2.78 -1.17 -9.50
N GLN A 125 -2.10 -1.80 -10.45
CA GLN A 125 -1.07 -2.78 -10.22
C GLN A 125 0.29 -2.33 -10.73
N LEU A 126 1.34 -2.67 -10.00
CA LEU A 126 2.73 -2.48 -10.43
C LEU A 126 3.04 -3.29 -11.69
N ASP A 127 2.54 -4.53 -11.73
CA ASP A 127 2.72 -5.47 -12.84
C ASP A 127 4.20 -5.66 -13.20
N THR A 128 4.57 -5.46 -14.46
CA THR A 128 5.93 -5.68 -14.97
C THR A 128 6.83 -4.45 -14.94
N LEU A 129 6.35 -3.35 -14.37
CA LEU A 129 7.13 -2.11 -14.29
C LEU A 129 8.34 -2.29 -13.37
N LYS A 130 9.53 -2.00 -13.89
CA LYS A 130 10.79 -2.15 -13.16
C LYS A 130 11.15 -0.86 -12.38
N PRO A 131 12.03 -0.96 -11.37
CA PRO A 131 12.49 0.22 -10.65
C PRO A 131 13.02 1.30 -11.59
N GLY A 132 12.60 2.55 -11.36
CA GLY A 132 12.98 3.69 -12.17
C GLY A 132 12.18 3.87 -13.45
N GLU A 133 11.39 2.89 -13.84
CA GLU A 133 10.51 3.00 -15.00
C GLU A 133 9.20 3.70 -14.65
N TRP A 134 8.63 4.39 -15.62
CA TRP A 134 7.30 4.96 -15.52
C TRP A 134 6.51 4.70 -16.81
N ARG A 135 5.21 4.71 -16.71
CA ARG A 135 4.30 4.65 -17.83
C ARG A 135 3.03 5.44 -17.53
N ARG A 136 2.32 5.80 -18.58
CA ARG A 136 1.01 6.41 -18.42
C ARG A 136 -0.02 5.36 -18.02
N ALA A 137 -0.97 5.76 -17.17
CA ALA A 137 -2.11 4.92 -16.85
C ALA A 137 -2.97 4.71 -18.10
N LYS A 138 -3.42 3.47 -18.29
CA LYS A 138 -4.33 3.12 -19.38
C LYS A 138 -5.74 3.68 -19.12
N PRO A 139 -6.54 4.01 -20.13
CA PRO A 139 -7.92 4.44 -19.93
C PRO A 139 -8.75 3.47 -19.08
N SER A 140 -8.53 2.16 -19.22
CA SER A 140 -9.18 1.13 -18.42
C SER A 140 -8.81 1.21 -16.93
N GLU A 141 -7.55 1.52 -16.63
CA GLU A 141 -7.07 1.71 -15.26
C GLU A 141 -7.68 2.96 -14.63
N LEU A 142 -7.75 4.06 -15.38
CA LEU A 142 -8.41 5.30 -14.92
C LEU A 142 -9.90 5.09 -14.65
N LYS A 143 -10.57 4.30 -15.49
CA LYS A 143 -11.97 3.95 -15.29
C LYS A 143 -12.17 3.15 -14.01
N LEU A 144 -11.33 2.14 -13.76
CA LEU A 144 -11.36 1.34 -12.52
C LEU A 144 -11.13 2.21 -11.29
N LEU A 145 -10.19 3.13 -11.36
CA LEU A 145 -9.90 4.04 -10.25
C LEU A 145 -11.09 4.95 -9.94
N ARG A 146 -11.73 5.51 -10.98
CA ARG A 146 -12.94 6.34 -10.81
C ARG A 146 -14.09 5.55 -10.20
N GLN A 147 -14.31 4.32 -10.64
CA GLN A 147 -15.33 3.44 -10.10
C GLN A 147 -15.07 3.12 -8.62
N PHE A 148 -13.82 2.82 -8.29
CA PHE A 148 -13.40 2.55 -6.92
C PHE A 148 -13.65 3.75 -6.00
N LEU A 149 -13.28 4.95 -6.42
CA LEU A 149 -13.50 6.17 -5.65
C LEU A 149 -14.98 6.47 -5.47
N ALA A 150 -15.81 6.27 -6.50
CA ALA A 150 -17.25 6.49 -6.43
C ALA A 150 -17.93 5.53 -5.44
N GLN A 151 -17.57 4.25 -5.43
CA GLN A 151 -18.11 3.25 -4.51
C GLN A 151 -17.77 3.59 -3.06
N ASN A 152 -16.53 3.98 -2.79
CA ASN A 152 -16.08 4.28 -1.43
C ASN A 152 -16.61 5.61 -0.89
N THR A 153 -17.13 6.49 -1.76
CA THR A 153 -17.70 7.76 -1.34
C THR A 153 -19.16 7.61 -0.91
N VAL A 154 -19.90 6.63 -1.47
CA VAL A 154 -21.32 6.39 -1.15
C VAL A 154 -21.50 5.81 0.25
N ASP A 155 -20.54 5.00 0.70
CA ASP A 155 -20.61 4.36 2.03
C ASP A 155 -20.35 5.32 3.19
N SER A 156 -19.84 6.53 2.92
CA SER A 156 -19.56 7.53 3.94
C SER A 156 -20.66 8.58 4.15
N ASP A 157 -21.62 8.66 3.23
CA ASP A 157 -22.74 9.62 3.32
C ASP A 157 -23.98 9.05 4.06
N ASP A 158 -23.95 7.77 4.47
CA ASP A 158 -25.04 7.10 5.19
C ASP A 158 -24.80 6.98 6.71
N GLU A 159 -23.82 7.73 7.27
CA GLU A 159 -23.62 7.81 8.73
C GLU A 159 -24.00 9.18 9.29
#